data_f98bb0f6848bc61ceb2d4adadc1d2efa
#
_entry.id   f98bb0f6848bc61ceb2d4adadc1d2efa
#
_cell.length_a   1.000
_cell.length_b   1.000
_cell.length_c   1.000
_cell.angle_alpha   90.00
_cell.angle_beta   90.00
_cell.angle_gamma   90.00
#
_symmetry.space_group_name_H-M   'P 1'
#
loop_
_entity.id
_entity.type
_entity.pdbx_description
1 polymer ?
#
loop_
_entity_poly.entity_id
_entity_poly.type
_entity_poly.pdbx_seq_one_letter_code
_entity_poly.pdbx_strand_id
1 'polypeptide(L)'
;MAWRRGVPEWRFRLKVWRYKFAEYKVFNDMTAKKSNKANKQTDNTIAVNRQATHEYYIEEQFEAGLVLEGWEVKSMRDGRVQLKESYVDIRRGEAWLCGAHVSALLSASTHVNPEAVRRKKLLLHRRELNRLIGSVERKGYTLIPLSLYWIKGRAKLKIGLAKGKKLHDKRAAAKDKDWERDRARIMKHG
;
A
#
# COMPACT_ATOMS: atom_id res chain seq x y z
N MET A 1 13.16 5.16 -74.12
CA MET A 1 13.40 4.30 -72.96
C MET A 1 13.47 5.18 -71.72
N ALA A 2 12.42 5.17 -70.90
CA ALA A 2 12.30 6.03 -69.70
C ALA A 2 12.50 5.18 -68.45
N TRP A 3 13.57 5.42 -67.70
CA TRP A 3 13.87 4.80 -66.42
C TRP A 3 12.96 5.43 -65.33
N ARG A 4 11.99 4.67 -64.82
CA ARG A 4 11.24 5.00 -63.58
C ARG A 4 12.17 4.71 -62.39
N ARG A 5 12.60 5.75 -61.70
CA ARG A 5 13.34 5.63 -60.44
C ARG A 5 12.34 5.21 -59.34
N GLY A 6 12.47 3.97 -58.87
CA GLY A 6 11.71 3.44 -57.75
C GLY A 6 12.04 4.19 -56.46
N VAL A 7 11.03 4.53 -55.69
CA VAL A 7 11.18 5.13 -54.35
C VAL A 7 11.69 4.05 -53.41
N PRO A 8 12.78 4.27 -52.68
CA PRO A 8 13.38 3.24 -51.83
C PRO A 8 12.45 2.77 -50.71
N GLU A 9 12.33 1.47 -50.51
CA GLU A 9 11.44 0.77 -49.54
C GLU A 9 11.61 1.21 -48.06
N TRP A 10 12.76 1.78 -47.71
CA TRP A 10 13.00 2.25 -46.34
C TRP A 10 12.13 3.45 -45.93
N ARG A 11 11.61 4.23 -46.88
CA ARG A 11 10.66 5.35 -46.62
C ARG A 11 9.29 4.87 -46.10
N PHE A 12 8.86 3.67 -46.48
CA PHE A 12 7.60 3.07 -46.00
C PHE A 12 7.78 2.53 -44.57
N ARG A 13 8.92 1.95 -44.23
CA ARG A 13 9.21 1.41 -42.89
C ARG A 13 9.24 2.50 -41.81
N LEU A 14 9.74 3.69 -42.13
CA LEU A 14 9.77 4.82 -41.19
C LEU A 14 8.38 5.40 -40.89
N LYS A 15 7.45 5.39 -41.84
CA LYS A 15 6.06 5.83 -41.58
C LYS A 15 5.30 4.88 -40.65
N VAL A 16 5.43 3.57 -40.86
CA VAL A 16 4.78 2.55 -40.01
C VAL A 16 5.34 2.59 -38.58
N TRP A 17 6.64 2.89 -38.41
CA TRP A 17 7.27 3.00 -37.10
C TRP A 17 6.81 4.23 -36.34
N ARG A 18 6.61 5.37 -37.01
CA ARG A 18 6.07 6.59 -36.39
C ARG A 18 4.62 6.43 -35.94
N TYR A 19 3.78 5.69 -36.64
CA TYR A 19 2.38 5.42 -36.23
C TYR A 19 2.33 4.48 -35.00
N LYS A 20 3.12 3.41 -34.98
CA LYS A 20 3.20 2.52 -33.81
C LYS A 20 3.74 3.21 -32.58
N PHE A 21 4.69 4.14 -32.71
CA PHE A 21 5.25 4.89 -31.59
C PHE A 21 4.26 5.94 -31.05
N ALA A 22 3.43 6.53 -31.90
CA ALA A 22 2.38 7.47 -31.50
C ALA A 22 1.25 6.77 -30.73
N GLU A 23 0.81 5.60 -31.20
CA GLU A 23 -0.20 4.80 -30.49
C GLU A 23 0.31 4.28 -29.14
N TYR A 24 1.57 3.86 -29.06
CA TYR A 24 2.20 3.42 -27.81
C TYR A 24 2.30 4.57 -26.77
N LYS A 25 2.55 5.79 -27.23
CA LYS A 25 2.61 6.97 -26.36
C LYS A 25 1.22 7.38 -25.84
N VAL A 26 0.19 7.33 -26.69
CA VAL A 26 -1.20 7.61 -26.30
C VAL A 26 -1.74 6.55 -25.35
N PHE A 27 -1.39 5.25 -25.56
CA PHE A 27 -1.80 4.16 -24.67
C PHE A 27 -1.14 4.28 -23.29
N ASN A 28 0.15 4.64 -23.23
CA ASN A 28 0.85 4.87 -21.94
C ASN A 28 0.34 6.12 -21.21
N ASP A 29 -0.02 7.19 -21.90
CA ASP A 29 -0.60 8.38 -21.27
C ASP A 29 -2.01 8.11 -20.71
N MET A 30 -2.79 7.25 -21.36
CA MET A 30 -4.10 6.82 -20.84
C MET A 30 -3.98 5.92 -19.61
N THR A 31 -2.97 5.05 -19.55
CA THR A 31 -2.69 4.20 -18.38
C THR A 31 -2.08 5.00 -17.24
N ALA A 32 -1.21 5.98 -17.51
CA ALA A 32 -0.64 6.88 -16.51
C ALA A 32 -1.70 7.79 -15.85
N LYS A 33 -2.70 8.28 -16.62
CA LYS A 33 -3.83 9.06 -16.06
C LYS A 33 -4.77 8.22 -15.19
N LYS A 34 -4.87 6.90 -15.41
CA LYS A 34 -5.68 6.00 -14.57
C LYS A 34 -5.02 5.68 -13.22
N SER A 35 -3.68 5.68 -13.12
CA SER A 35 -2.95 5.38 -11.88
C SER A 35 -2.96 6.53 -10.88
N ASN A 36 -3.09 7.78 -11.32
CA ASN A 36 -3.13 8.95 -10.42
C ASN A 36 -4.50 9.17 -9.74
N LYS A 37 -5.56 8.42 -10.10
CA LYS A 37 -6.87 8.50 -9.44
C LYS A 37 -6.97 7.61 -8.18
N ALA A 38 -5.96 6.79 -7.90
CA ALA A 38 -5.95 5.84 -6.78
C ALA A 38 -5.43 6.42 -5.46
N ASN A 39 -5.00 7.68 -5.40
CA ASN A 39 -4.42 8.27 -4.18
C ASN A 39 -5.22 9.46 -3.62
N LYS A 40 -6.54 9.49 -3.86
CA LYS A 40 -7.43 10.29 -3.03
C LYS A 40 -7.58 9.54 -1.71
N GLN A 41 -6.77 9.88 -0.71
CA GLN A 41 -6.98 9.46 0.67
C GLN A 41 -8.43 9.83 0.99
N THR A 42 -9.30 8.83 1.03
CA THR A 42 -10.68 9.02 1.45
C THR A 42 -10.64 9.47 2.90
N ASP A 43 -11.46 10.44 3.28
CA ASP A 43 -11.61 11.02 4.65
C ASP A 43 -11.90 9.95 5.73
N ASN A 44 -11.92 8.69 5.39
CA ASN A 44 -12.18 7.53 6.22
C ASN A 44 -10.92 6.85 6.78
N THR A 45 -9.72 7.41 6.58
CA THR A 45 -8.48 6.82 7.11
C THR A 45 -8.35 7.11 8.60
N ILE A 46 -8.20 6.05 9.42
CA ILE A 46 -8.05 6.13 10.87
C ILE A 46 -6.57 6.31 11.24
N ALA A 47 -5.71 5.43 10.72
CA ALA A 47 -4.28 5.43 11.00
C ALA A 47 -3.48 4.90 9.83
N VAL A 48 -2.26 5.42 9.64
CA VAL A 48 -1.32 4.98 8.58
C VAL A 48 0.03 4.67 9.21
N ASN A 49 0.57 3.50 8.88
CA ASN A 49 1.92 3.12 9.25
C ASN A 49 2.93 3.65 8.20
N ARG A 50 3.40 4.87 8.41
CA ARG A 50 4.39 5.49 7.51
C ARG A 50 5.75 4.80 7.55
N GLN A 51 6.09 4.16 8.67
CA GLN A 51 7.35 3.48 8.86
C GLN A 51 7.45 2.21 8.01
N ALA A 52 6.33 1.52 7.79
CA ALA A 52 6.26 0.31 6.97
C ALA A 52 6.86 0.50 5.56
N THR A 53 6.49 1.57 4.87
CA THR A 53 6.99 1.87 3.52
C THR A 53 8.47 2.28 3.49
N HIS A 54 8.98 2.81 4.60
CA HIS A 54 10.38 3.17 4.72
C HIS A 54 11.27 1.94 4.96
N GLU A 55 10.81 1.00 5.78
CA GLU A 55 11.61 -0.13 6.23
C GLU A 55 11.50 -1.38 5.36
N TYR A 56 10.39 -1.50 4.62
CA TYR A 56 10.06 -2.71 3.88
C TYR A 56 9.73 -2.44 2.42
N TYR A 57 10.05 -3.40 1.57
CA TYR A 57 9.49 -3.51 0.21
C TYR A 57 8.16 -4.25 0.30
N ILE A 58 7.08 -3.60 -0.15
CA ILE A 58 5.74 -4.17 -0.16
C ILE A 58 5.50 -4.76 -1.54
N GLU A 59 5.35 -6.07 -1.63
CA GLU A 59 5.10 -6.76 -2.90
C GLU A 59 3.61 -6.85 -3.20
N GLU A 60 2.80 -7.23 -2.20
CA GLU A 60 1.36 -7.37 -2.35
C GLU A 60 0.62 -6.74 -1.18
N GLN A 61 -0.64 -6.38 -1.42
CA GLN A 61 -1.51 -5.80 -0.40
C GLN A 61 -2.81 -6.59 -0.32
N PHE A 62 -3.27 -6.83 0.91
CA PHE A 62 -4.51 -7.53 1.23
C PHE A 62 -5.38 -6.67 2.13
N GLU A 63 -6.70 -6.84 2.01
CA GLU A 63 -7.66 -6.17 2.88
C GLU A 63 -8.24 -7.18 3.87
N ALA A 64 -8.15 -6.88 5.17
CA ALA A 64 -8.72 -7.71 6.22
C ALA A 64 -9.79 -6.94 7.01
N GLY A 65 -10.83 -7.63 7.45
CA GLY A 65 -11.71 -7.14 8.51
C GLY A 65 -11.04 -7.30 9.87
N LEU A 66 -11.57 -6.61 10.90
CA LEU A 66 -11.10 -6.73 12.28
C LEU A 66 -12.23 -7.13 13.21
N VAL A 67 -11.94 -8.00 14.17
CA VAL A 67 -12.80 -8.28 15.32
C VAL A 67 -12.41 -7.31 16.43
N LEU A 68 -13.30 -6.35 16.71
CA LEU A 68 -13.09 -5.27 17.66
C LEU A 68 -14.09 -5.31 18.81
N GLU A 69 -13.67 -4.80 19.93
CA GLU A 69 -14.54 -4.51 21.08
C GLU A 69 -15.21 -3.13 20.94
N GLY A 70 -16.33 -2.91 21.64
CA GLY A 70 -17.09 -1.67 21.50
C GLY A 70 -16.30 -0.41 21.88
N TRP A 71 -15.44 -0.47 22.89
CA TRP A 71 -14.59 0.64 23.31
C TRP A 71 -13.48 0.92 22.26
N GLU A 72 -12.93 -0.14 21.59
CA GLU A 72 -11.94 0.01 20.52
C GLU A 72 -12.56 0.75 19.32
N VAL A 73 -13.79 0.40 18.95
CA VAL A 73 -14.52 1.08 17.87
C VAL A 73 -14.71 2.57 18.18
N LYS A 74 -15.07 2.92 19.43
CA LYS A 74 -15.18 4.32 19.85
C LYS A 74 -13.85 5.06 19.76
N SER A 75 -12.78 4.46 20.28
CA SER A 75 -11.41 5.01 20.21
C SER A 75 -10.90 5.17 18.78
N MET A 76 -11.23 4.23 17.89
CA MET A 76 -10.89 4.31 16.47
C MET A 76 -11.62 5.43 15.74
N ARG A 77 -12.86 5.73 16.10
CA ARG A 77 -13.60 6.88 15.56
C ARG A 77 -12.97 8.20 15.97
N ASP A 78 -12.40 8.26 17.16
CA ASP A 78 -11.65 9.40 17.69
C ASP A 78 -10.20 9.49 17.13
N GLY A 79 -9.80 8.55 16.29
CA GLY A 79 -8.44 8.51 15.72
C GLY A 79 -7.34 8.12 16.72
N ARG A 80 -7.68 7.58 17.89
CA ARG A 80 -6.72 7.22 18.95
C ARG A 80 -6.11 5.84 18.75
N VAL A 81 -5.54 5.63 17.56
CA VAL A 81 -4.88 4.36 17.17
C VAL A 81 -3.49 4.63 16.62
N GLN A 82 -2.53 3.83 17.04
CA GLN A 82 -1.17 3.83 16.52
C GLN A 82 -0.83 2.44 15.95
N LEU A 83 -0.39 2.43 14.71
CA LEU A 83 0.09 1.21 14.01
C LEU A 83 1.62 1.13 13.98
N LYS A 84 2.31 2.07 14.62
CA LYS A 84 3.76 2.02 14.75
C LYS A 84 4.13 0.78 15.56
N GLU A 85 5.16 0.04 15.12
CA GLU A 85 5.62 -1.19 15.79
C GLU A 85 4.63 -2.35 15.81
N SER A 86 3.49 -2.22 15.10
CA SER A 86 2.54 -3.32 14.94
C SER A 86 2.93 -4.25 13.79
N TYR A 87 2.57 -5.51 13.93
CA TYR A 87 2.80 -6.56 12.94
C TYR A 87 1.61 -7.52 12.88
N VAL A 88 1.55 -8.31 11.82
CA VAL A 88 0.53 -9.35 11.67
C VAL A 88 1.19 -10.70 11.87
N ASP A 89 0.64 -11.47 12.80
CA ASP A 89 1.09 -12.82 13.13
C ASP A 89 0.05 -13.84 12.65
N ILE A 90 0.52 -15.00 12.18
CA ILE A 90 -0.35 -16.11 11.79
C ILE A 90 -0.13 -17.25 12.77
N ARG A 91 -1.16 -17.60 13.52
CA ARG A 91 -1.13 -18.70 14.48
C ARG A 91 -2.33 -19.62 14.30
N ARG A 92 -2.08 -20.91 14.26
CA ARG A 92 -3.12 -21.95 14.13
C ARG A 92 -4.08 -21.72 12.95
N GLY A 93 -3.55 -21.22 11.83
CA GLY A 93 -4.34 -20.92 10.64
C GLY A 93 -5.27 -19.71 10.77
N GLU A 94 -5.00 -18.80 11.68
CA GLU A 94 -5.68 -17.51 11.87
C GLU A 94 -4.68 -16.36 11.87
N ALA A 95 -5.09 -15.21 11.35
CA ALA A 95 -4.26 -14.00 11.33
C ALA A 95 -4.65 -13.06 12.49
N TRP A 96 -3.66 -12.48 13.13
CA TRP A 96 -3.81 -11.60 14.28
C TRP A 96 -3.00 -10.33 14.12
N LEU A 97 -3.60 -9.18 14.38
CA LEU A 97 -2.90 -7.91 14.51
C LEU A 97 -2.37 -7.79 15.94
N CYS A 98 -1.04 -7.70 16.06
CA CYS A 98 -0.30 -7.59 17.32
C CYS A 98 0.39 -6.24 17.41
N GLY A 99 0.57 -5.71 18.63
CA GLY A 99 1.31 -4.46 18.86
C GLY A 99 0.60 -3.17 18.45
N ALA A 100 -0.62 -3.24 17.90
CA ALA A 100 -1.39 -2.04 17.60
C ALA A 100 -1.96 -1.44 18.88
N HIS A 101 -1.56 -0.20 19.18
CA HIS A 101 -1.97 0.52 20.38
C HIS A 101 -3.28 1.27 20.11
N VAL A 102 -4.30 1.01 20.93
CA VAL A 102 -5.58 1.69 20.92
C VAL A 102 -5.80 2.32 22.31
N SER A 103 -5.77 3.66 22.39
CA SER A 103 -5.97 4.36 23.66
C SER A 103 -7.45 4.40 23.99
N ALA A 104 -7.83 3.98 25.19
CA ALA A 104 -9.19 4.09 25.67
C ALA A 104 -9.60 5.57 25.85
N LEU A 105 -10.88 5.85 25.62
CA LEU A 105 -11.46 7.15 25.94
C LEU A 105 -11.77 7.24 27.44
N LEU A 106 -11.68 8.43 28.00
CA LEU A 106 -12.08 8.69 29.40
C LEU A 106 -13.58 8.38 29.65
N SER A 107 -14.37 8.43 28.58
CA SER A 107 -15.80 8.05 28.60
C SER A 107 -16.03 6.54 28.40
N ALA A 108 -14.96 5.72 28.41
CA ALA A 108 -15.13 4.26 28.40
C ALA A 108 -15.82 3.84 29.71
N SER A 109 -16.77 2.89 29.59
CA SER A 109 -17.53 2.42 30.75
C SER A 109 -16.59 1.88 31.84
N THR A 110 -16.86 2.18 33.10
CA THR A 110 -16.13 1.72 34.26
C THR A 110 -16.08 0.19 34.42
N HIS A 111 -16.98 -0.53 33.69
CA HIS A 111 -17.05 -1.98 33.68
C HIS A 111 -16.14 -2.66 32.64
N VAL A 112 -15.41 -1.88 31.82
CA VAL A 112 -14.50 -2.42 30.79
C VAL A 112 -13.07 -2.16 31.24
N ASN A 113 -12.27 -3.22 31.30
CA ASN A 113 -10.83 -3.14 31.51
C ASN A 113 -10.13 -3.04 30.13
N PRO A 114 -9.85 -1.82 29.63
CA PRO A 114 -9.34 -1.64 28.27
C PRO A 114 -7.87 -2.03 28.18
N GLU A 115 -7.57 -3.15 27.54
CA GLU A 115 -6.20 -3.53 27.22
C GLU A 115 -5.75 -2.85 25.92
N ALA A 116 -4.95 -1.81 26.02
CA ALA A 116 -4.54 -0.96 24.91
C ALA A 116 -3.83 -1.73 23.76
N VAL A 117 -3.12 -2.82 24.06
CA VAL A 117 -2.30 -3.58 23.10
C VAL A 117 -2.87 -4.99 22.85
N ARG A 118 -4.14 -5.19 23.17
CA ARG A 118 -4.84 -6.45 22.91
C ARG A 118 -4.63 -6.94 21.46
N ARG A 119 -4.42 -8.23 21.27
CA ARG A 119 -4.38 -8.85 19.94
C ARG A 119 -5.76 -8.82 19.29
N LYS A 120 -5.83 -8.38 18.04
CA LYS A 120 -7.09 -8.27 17.29
C LYS A 120 -7.11 -9.30 16.18
N LYS A 121 -8.13 -10.16 16.16
CA LYS A 121 -8.30 -11.17 15.12
C LYS A 121 -8.62 -10.50 13.79
N LEU A 122 -7.97 -10.94 12.72
CA LEU A 122 -8.17 -10.47 11.36
C LEU A 122 -9.06 -11.44 10.59
N LEU A 123 -9.98 -10.89 9.84
CA LEU A 123 -10.92 -11.62 8.99
C LEU A 123 -10.44 -11.54 7.55
N LEU A 124 -9.90 -12.64 7.06
CA LEU A 124 -9.40 -12.82 5.68
C LEU A 124 -10.14 -13.96 5.01
N HIS A 125 -10.22 -13.94 3.69
CA HIS A 125 -10.70 -15.11 2.95
C HIS A 125 -9.72 -16.27 3.09
N ARG A 126 -10.21 -17.49 3.14
CA ARG A 126 -9.40 -18.70 3.34
C ARG A 126 -8.28 -18.84 2.30
N ARG A 127 -8.57 -18.45 1.06
CA ARG A 127 -7.57 -18.48 -0.04
C ARG A 127 -6.44 -17.51 0.20
N GLU A 128 -6.75 -16.27 0.63
CA GLU A 128 -5.76 -15.25 0.97
C GLU A 128 -4.91 -15.68 2.16
N LEU A 129 -5.55 -16.18 3.21
CA LEU A 129 -4.85 -16.67 4.39
C LEU A 129 -3.86 -17.80 4.06
N ASN A 130 -4.28 -18.81 3.27
CA ASN A 130 -3.40 -19.89 2.85
C ASN A 130 -2.22 -19.39 2.01
N ARG A 131 -2.44 -18.38 1.14
CA ARG A 131 -1.38 -17.73 0.37
C ARG A 131 -0.39 -17.00 1.26
N LEU A 132 -0.88 -16.26 2.25
CA LEU A 132 -0.05 -15.56 3.23
C LEU A 132 0.79 -16.52 4.06
N ILE A 133 0.21 -17.62 4.55
CA ILE A 133 0.93 -18.68 5.28
C ILE A 133 2.08 -19.20 4.41
N GLY A 134 1.81 -19.61 3.19
CA GLY A 134 2.84 -20.13 2.29
C GLY A 134 3.93 -19.13 1.94
N SER A 135 3.64 -17.84 1.89
CA SER A 135 4.62 -16.81 1.61
C SER A 135 5.51 -16.53 2.83
N VAL A 136 4.95 -16.49 4.02
CA VAL A 136 5.68 -16.28 5.27
C VAL A 136 6.62 -17.46 5.56
N GLU A 137 6.10 -18.70 5.48
CA GLU A 137 6.86 -19.90 5.84
C GLU A 137 7.96 -20.25 4.82
N ARG A 138 7.67 -20.15 3.51
CA ARG A 138 8.59 -20.63 2.46
C ARG A 138 9.54 -19.56 1.96
N LYS A 139 9.12 -18.30 1.93
CA LYS A 139 9.87 -17.20 1.28
C LYS A 139 10.44 -16.19 2.27
N GLY A 140 10.20 -16.35 3.56
CA GLY A 140 10.71 -15.45 4.60
C GLY A 140 10.12 -14.03 4.51
N TYR A 141 8.88 -13.88 4.01
CA TYR A 141 8.16 -12.62 4.05
C TYR A 141 7.64 -12.32 5.44
N THR A 142 7.41 -11.06 5.70
CA THR A 142 6.73 -10.57 6.90
C THR A 142 5.42 -9.88 6.53
N LEU A 143 4.47 -9.88 7.44
CA LEU A 143 3.18 -9.24 7.27
C LEU A 143 3.10 -7.98 8.12
N ILE A 144 2.87 -6.84 7.48
CA ILE A 144 2.91 -5.54 8.12
C ILE A 144 1.59 -4.82 7.88
N PRO A 145 0.97 -4.24 8.92
CA PRO A 145 -0.18 -3.39 8.75
C PRO A 145 0.26 -2.06 8.12
N LEU A 146 -0.43 -1.64 7.05
CA LEU A 146 -0.13 -0.43 6.30
C LEU A 146 -1.04 0.73 6.69
N SER A 147 -2.34 0.48 6.70
CA SER A 147 -3.35 1.49 7.04
C SER A 147 -4.61 0.86 7.58
N LEU A 148 -5.24 1.60 8.49
CA LEU A 148 -6.54 1.29 9.07
C LEU A 148 -7.54 2.35 8.60
N TYR A 149 -8.70 1.95 8.15
CA TYR A 149 -9.70 2.85 7.55
C TYR A 149 -11.13 2.30 7.68
N TRP A 150 -12.11 3.19 7.47
CA TRP A 150 -13.52 2.83 7.49
C TRP A 150 -14.04 2.54 6.09
N ILE A 151 -14.78 1.44 5.91
CA ILE A 151 -15.62 1.17 4.73
C ILE A 151 -17.01 0.80 5.20
N LYS A 152 -18.01 1.57 4.81
CA LYS A 152 -19.43 1.32 5.14
C LYS A 152 -19.62 1.04 6.65
N GLY A 153 -19.00 1.84 7.52
CA GLY A 153 -19.07 1.69 8.97
C GLY A 153 -18.29 0.53 9.59
N ARG A 154 -17.54 -0.24 8.78
CA ARG A 154 -16.69 -1.34 9.24
C ARG A 154 -15.23 -0.95 9.17
N ALA A 155 -14.48 -1.25 10.23
CA ALA A 155 -13.03 -1.07 10.22
C ALA A 155 -12.36 -2.12 9.35
N LYS A 156 -11.48 -1.68 8.46
CA LYS A 156 -10.68 -2.50 7.56
C LYS A 156 -9.22 -2.20 7.75
N LEU A 157 -8.39 -3.23 7.70
CA LEU A 157 -6.94 -3.14 7.77
C LEU A 157 -6.34 -3.53 6.42
N LYS A 158 -5.51 -2.67 5.88
CA LYS A 158 -4.66 -2.98 4.75
C LYS A 158 -3.37 -3.62 5.25
N ILE A 159 -3.10 -4.83 4.82
CA ILE A 159 -1.91 -5.62 5.19
C ILE A 159 -0.99 -5.67 3.97
N GLY A 160 0.30 -5.45 4.17
CA GLY A 160 1.34 -5.65 3.16
C GLY A 160 2.09 -6.95 3.38
N LEU A 161 2.23 -7.76 2.32
CA LEU A 161 3.23 -8.81 2.25
C LEU A 161 4.56 -8.15 1.89
N ALA A 162 5.53 -8.21 2.79
CA ALA A 162 6.68 -7.34 2.73
C ALA A 162 8.01 -8.07 3.00
N LYS A 163 9.08 -7.53 2.44
CA LYS A 163 10.45 -7.97 2.66
C LYS A 163 11.28 -6.81 3.25
N GLY A 164 12.05 -7.08 4.28
CA GLY A 164 12.88 -6.06 4.93
C GLY A 164 13.91 -5.45 3.97
N LYS A 165 14.05 -4.13 3.96
CA LYS A 165 15.08 -3.40 3.22
C LYS A 165 16.42 -3.49 3.94
N LYS A 166 17.50 -3.70 3.19
CA LYS A 166 18.87 -3.58 3.72
C LYS A 166 19.19 -2.11 4.01
N LEU A 167 20.18 -1.86 4.86
CA LEU A 167 20.56 -0.50 5.26
C LEU A 167 20.94 0.40 4.08
N HIS A 168 21.63 -0.14 3.08
CA HIS A 168 22.00 0.63 1.89
C HIS A 168 20.78 0.99 1.03
N ASP A 169 19.79 0.09 0.92
CA ASP A 169 18.53 0.34 0.20
C ASP A 169 17.71 1.46 0.88
N LYS A 170 17.73 1.50 2.22
CA LYS A 170 17.08 2.57 2.99
C LYS A 170 17.70 3.93 2.70
N ARG A 171 19.04 4.00 2.60
CA ARG A 171 19.77 5.24 2.27
C ARG A 171 19.50 5.69 0.84
N ALA A 172 19.49 4.77 -0.13
CA ALA A 172 19.15 5.08 -1.51
C ALA A 172 17.71 5.61 -1.63
N ALA A 173 16.73 4.93 -1.04
CA ALA A 173 15.33 5.37 -1.03
C ALA A 173 15.11 6.72 -0.32
N ALA A 174 15.93 7.07 0.68
CA ALA A 174 15.88 8.38 1.33
C ALA A 174 16.38 9.47 0.39
N LYS A 175 17.54 9.27 -0.28
CA LYS A 175 18.10 10.20 -1.27
C LYS A 175 17.13 10.44 -2.43
N ASP A 176 16.50 9.40 -2.95
CA ASP A 176 15.52 9.52 -4.04
C ASP A 176 14.31 10.36 -3.64
N LYS A 177 13.79 10.17 -2.40
CA LYS A 177 12.72 11.02 -1.88
C LYS A 177 13.10 12.46 -1.69
N ASP A 178 14.32 12.74 -1.22
CA ASP A 178 14.81 14.10 -1.03
C ASP A 178 15.00 14.79 -2.39
N TRP A 179 15.58 14.08 -3.35
CA TRP A 179 15.70 14.55 -4.74
C TRP A 179 14.32 14.82 -5.39
N GLU A 180 13.34 13.97 -5.16
CA GLU A 180 11.97 14.16 -5.66
C GLU A 180 11.29 15.40 -5.04
N ARG A 181 11.51 15.63 -3.74
CA ARG A 181 11.02 16.84 -3.05
C ARG A 181 11.67 18.12 -3.59
N ASP A 182 12.99 18.11 -3.80
CA ASP A 182 13.72 19.27 -4.30
C ASP A 182 13.32 19.57 -5.75
N ARG A 183 13.17 18.55 -6.57
CA ARG A 183 12.64 18.66 -7.92
C ARG A 183 11.22 19.25 -7.95
N ALA A 184 10.35 18.80 -7.04
CA ALA A 184 8.99 19.34 -6.90
C ALA A 184 8.98 20.82 -6.43
N ARG A 185 9.95 21.24 -5.60
CA ARG A 185 10.11 22.65 -5.20
C ARG A 185 10.54 23.53 -6.36
N ILE A 186 11.54 23.09 -7.13
CA ILE A 186 12.06 23.84 -8.30
C ILE A 186 10.95 24.04 -9.33
N MET A 187 10.17 22.98 -9.63
CA MET A 187 9.06 23.04 -10.59
C MET A 187 7.88 23.92 -10.13
N LYS A 188 7.81 24.24 -8.85
CA LYS A 188 6.73 25.06 -8.29
C LYS A 188 7.09 26.55 -8.22
N HIS A 189 8.37 26.89 -8.29
CA HIS A 189 8.90 28.25 -8.21
C HIS A 189 9.51 28.77 -9.53
N GLY A 190 9.52 27.96 -10.60
CA GLY A 190 9.80 28.36 -11.97
C GLY A 190 8.52 28.49 -12.78
#